data_fec877fb5049e9853b8a9c6e6d7779ea
#
_entry.id   fec877fb5049e9853b8a9c6e6d7779ea
#
_cell.length_a   1.000
_cell.length_b   1.000
_cell.length_c   1.000
_cell.angle_alpha   90.00
_cell.angle_beta   90.00
_cell.angle_gamma   90.00
#
_symmetry.space_group_name_H-M   'P 1'
#
loop_
_entity.id
_entity.type
_entity.pdbx_description
1 polymer ?
#
loop_
_entity_poly.entity_id
_entity_poly.type
_entity_poly.pdbx_seq_one_letter_code
_entity_poly.pdbx_strand_id
1 'polypeptide(L)'
;MSRFMFSIGTVLRETGQALDRIGCSMQGSNAFREAISKHRTIMGIYEKTPALPRAGFIAPSASVIGDVSIGEKSSVWYGAVLRGDVNSIRIGAQTNIQDNTVIHVAKTNVGGVAAPTIIGDRVTVGHNAILHACTVKDDAFIGMGATVMDGAVVESGAMVAAGALVTPGTVVPTGQLWAGAPAKFMREMTAEEKALTVTSAETYAEVGAVHAAENDKSFEELEYDKAARRMARERDPDYDSHLGIERSQVKVQV
;
A
#
# COMPACT_ATOMS: atom_id res chain seq x y z
N MET A 1 -24.40 12.27 15.06
CA MET A 1 -24.77 13.56 14.43
C MET A 1 -26.22 13.47 14.00
N SER A 2 -27.10 14.42 14.35
CA SER A 2 -28.51 14.34 13.97
C SER A 2 -28.69 14.57 12.46
N ARG A 3 -29.70 13.92 11.84
CA ARG A 3 -30.04 14.14 10.42
C ARG A 3 -30.25 15.61 10.07
N PHE A 4 -30.76 16.37 11.05
CA PHE A 4 -31.00 17.80 10.94
C PHE A 4 -29.69 18.59 10.73
N MET A 5 -28.68 18.36 11.57
CA MET A 5 -27.37 19.01 11.44
C MET A 5 -26.66 18.64 10.12
N PHE A 6 -26.78 17.38 9.68
CA PHE A 6 -26.27 16.94 8.38
C PHE A 6 -26.94 17.72 7.23
N SER A 7 -28.27 17.89 7.25
CA SER A 7 -28.99 18.64 6.22
C SER A 7 -28.59 20.12 6.19
N ILE A 8 -28.43 20.76 7.35
CA ILE A 8 -27.93 22.15 7.42
C ILE A 8 -26.52 22.23 6.82
N GLY A 9 -25.62 21.33 7.19
CA GLY A 9 -24.26 21.29 6.66
C GLY A 9 -24.25 21.12 5.15
N THR A 10 -25.13 20.26 4.58
CA THR A 10 -25.28 20.07 3.14
C THR A 10 -25.71 21.37 2.44
N VAL A 11 -26.73 22.04 2.95
CA VAL A 11 -27.23 23.32 2.39
C VAL A 11 -26.14 24.36 2.39
N LEU A 12 -25.41 24.53 3.50
CA LEU A 12 -24.33 25.52 3.60
C LEU A 12 -23.22 25.24 2.59
N ARG A 13 -22.82 23.99 2.42
CA ARG A 13 -21.78 23.61 1.44
C ARG A 13 -22.23 23.83 0.00
N GLU A 14 -23.44 23.44 -0.34
CA GLU A 14 -24.00 23.64 -1.69
C GLU A 14 -24.14 25.11 -2.04
N THR A 15 -24.56 25.95 -1.07
CA THR A 15 -24.62 27.40 -1.23
C THR A 15 -23.23 28.00 -1.46
N GLY A 16 -22.22 27.59 -0.68
CA GLY A 16 -20.84 28.02 -0.88
C GLY A 16 -20.29 27.67 -2.26
N GLN A 17 -20.54 26.44 -2.72
CA GLN A 17 -20.14 26.01 -4.05
C GLN A 17 -20.89 26.75 -5.18
N ALA A 18 -22.14 27.14 -4.96
CA ALA A 18 -22.89 27.94 -5.92
C ALA A 18 -22.33 29.36 -6.05
N LEU A 19 -21.99 29.99 -4.92
CA LEU A 19 -21.34 31.31 -4.88
C LEU A 19 -19.95 31.28 -5.56
N ASP A 20 -19.15 30.25 -5.30
CA ASP A 20 -17.85 30.05 -5.95
C ASP A 20 -18.00 29.95 -7.47
N ARG A 21 -18.95 29.14 -7.96
CA ARG A 21 -19.23 29.04 -9.40
C ARG A 21 -19.61 30.36 -10.03
N ILE A 22 -20.42 31.18 -9.33
CA ILE A 22 -20.78 32.52 -9.78
C ILE A 22 -19.54 33.42 -9.86
N GLY A 23 -18.71 33.41 -8.80
CA GLY A 23 -17.45 34.16 -8.75
C GLY A 23 -16.51 33.81 -9.90
N CYS A 24 -16.29 32.50 -10.11
CA CYS A 24 -15.50 32.01 -11.24
C CYS A 24 -16.07 32.44 -12.61
N SER A 25 -17.41 32.46 -12.77
CA SER A 25 -18.04 32.91 -14.00
C SER A 25 -17.78 34.39 -14.24
N MET A 26 -17.82 35.21 -13.20
CA MET A 26 -17.56 36.68 -13.29
C MET A 26 -16.08 36.98 -13.63
N GLN A 27 -15.15 36.16 -13.21
CA GLN A 27 -13.72 36.28 -13.54
C GLN A 27 -13.36 35.80 -14.95
N GLY A 28 -14.27 35.12 -15.65
CA GLY A 28 -14.08 34.66 -17.02
C GLY A 28 -12.88 33.72 -17.17
N SER A 29 -12.03 34.01 -18.17
CA SER A 29 -10.82 33.20 -18.46
C SER A 29 -9.71 33.30 -17.39
N ASN A 30 -9.79 34.28 -16.50
CA ASN A 30 -8.82 34.46 -15.40
C ASN A 30 -9.23 33.73 -14.13
N ALA A 31 -10.37 33.01 -14.13
CA ALA A 31 -10.84 32.28 -12.97
C ALA A 31 -9.92 31.10 -12.66
N PHE A 32 -9.39 31.06 -11.44
CA PHE A 32 -8.80 29.84 -10.89
C PHE A 32 -9.93 28.89 -10.49
N ARG A 33 -9.92 27.70 -11.08
CA ARG A 33 -10.87 26.63 -10.71
C ARG A 33 -10.10 25.50 -10.03
N GLU A 34 -10.40 25.29 -8.77
CA GLU A 34 -9.80 24.21 -8.01
C GLU A 34 -10.23 22.84 -8.58
N ALA A 35 -9.25 22.03 -8.95
CA ALA A 35 -9.48 20.65 -9.38
C ALA A 35 -9.36 19.71 -8.17
N ILE A 36 -10.50 19.37 -7.57
CA ILE A 36 -10.53 18.44 -6.44
C ILE A 36 -10.35 17.01 -6.96
N SER A 37 -9.35 16.31 -6.45
CA SER A 37 -9.15 14.89 -6.74
C SER A 37 -10.38 14.07 -6.32
N LYS A 38 -10.83 13.15 -7.20
CA LYS A 38 -11.87 12.17 -6.88
C LYS A 38 -11.30 10.88 -6.34
N HIS A 39 -9.99 10.82 -6.07
CA HIS A 39 -9.35 9.66 -5.49
C HIS A 39 -9.99 9.28 -4.15
N ARG A 40 -10.22 8.00 -3.96
CA ARG A 40 -10.69 7.40 -2.72
C ARG A 40 -9.80 6.22 -2.39
N THR A 41 -9.10 6.31 -1.29
CA THR A 41 -8.23 5.23 -0.80
C THR A 41 -9.00 3.92 -0.62
N ILE A 42 -10.21 4.02 -0.05
CA ILE A 42 -11.11 2.88 0.14
C ILE A 42 -12.37 3.12 -0.68
N MET A 43 -12.68 2.21 -1.61
CA MET A 43 -13.81 2.34 -2.51
C MET A 43 -14.62 1.04 -2.60
N GLY A 44 -15.90 1.12 -2.27
CA GLY A 44 -16.86 0.04 -2.54
C GLY A 44 -17.24 -0.03 -4.02
N ILE A 45 -17.47 -1.24 -4.52
CA ILE A 45 -17.99 -1.51 -5.87
C ILE A 45 -18.94 -2.72 -5.83
N TYR A 46 -20.06 -2.68 -6.55
CA TYR A 46 -21.08 -3.74 -6.57
C TYR A 46 -21.50 -4.19 -5.17
N GLU A 47 -21.83 -3.26 -4.29
CA GLU A 47 -22.26 -3.53 -2.89
C GLU A 47 -21.19 -4.17 -1.98
N LYS A 48 -19.97 -4.42 -2.50
CA LYS A 48 -18.82 -4.91 -1.73
C LYS A 48 -17.92 -3.76 -1.33
N THR A 49 -17.59 -3.70 -0.06
CA THR A 49 -16.71 -2.68 0.52
C THR A 49 -15.54 -3.37 1.20
N PRO A 50 -14.30 -2.84 1.07
CA PRO A 50 -13.15 -3.42 1.73
C PRO A 50 -13.34 -3.57 3.23
N ALA A 51 -12.95 -4.74 3.77
CA ALA A 51 -12.97 -5.07 5.18
C ALA A 51 -11.55 -4.93 5.77
N LEU A 52 -11.36 -3.92 6.63
CA LEU A 52 -10.05 -3.49 7.14
C LEU A 52 -10.08 -3.37 8.68
N PRO A 53 -10.50 -4.40 9.42
CA PRO A 53 -10.87 -4.24 10.83
C PRO A 53 -9.72 -3.74 11.72
N ARG A 54 -8.48 -4.06 11.39
CA ARG A 54 -7.28 -3.69 12.15
C ARG A 54 -6.03 -3.61 11.26
N ALA A 55 -6.17 -3.14 10.02
CA ALA A 55 -5.02 -2.87 9.18
C ALA A 55 -4.07 -1.90 9.89
N GLY A 56 -2.77 -2.17 9.82
CA GLY A 56 -1.76 -1.34 10.48
C GLY A 56 -1.57 0.00 9.78
N PHE A 57 -1.52 -0.02 8.45
CA PHE A 57 -1.34 1.18 7.64
C PHE A 57 -1.94 1.02 6.24
N ILE A 58 -2.64 2.02 5.77
CA ILE A 58 -3.05 2.15 4.36
C ILE A 58 -2.68 3.56 3.92
N ALA A 59 -1.73 3.65 2.99
CA ALA A 59 -1.25 4.94 2.50
C ALA A 59 -2.38 5.75 1.85
N PRO A 60 -2.44 7.07 2.03
CA PRO A 60 -3.49 7.93 1.45
C PRO A 60 -3.58 7.84 -0.07
N SER A 61 -2.47 7.57 -0.76
CA SER A 61 -2.42 7.40 -2.21
C SER A 61 -2.67 5.97 -2.71
N ALA A 62 -2.86 5.00 -1.80
CA ALA A 62 -3.24 3.65 -2.18
C ALA A 62 -4.70 3.57 -2.63
N SER A 63 -5.06 2.54 -3.40
CA SER A 63 -6.42 2.28 -3.86
C SER A 63 -6.83 0.87 -3.48
N VAL A 64 -7.74 0.74 -2.51
CA VAL A 64 -8.30 -0.53 -2.05
C VAL A 64 -9.77 -0.58 -2.45
N ILE A 65 -10.09 -1.43 -3.42
CA ILE A 65 -11.35 -1.37 -4.18
C ILE A 65 -12.09 -2.71 -4.11
N GLY A 66 -13.37 -2.67 -3.74
CA GLY A 66 -14.30 -3.80 -3.84
C GLY A 66 -14.12 -4.87 -2.77
N ASP A 67 -14.14 -6.15 -3.17
CA ASP A 67 -14.07 -7.31 -2.27
C ASP A 67 -12.63 -7.58 -1.82
N VAL A 68 -12.13 -6.75 -0.92
CA VAL A 68 -10.78 -6.86 -0.34
C VAL A 68 -10.87 -7.01 1.17
N SER A 69 -10.16 -7.99 1.74
CA SER A 69 -9.99 -8.15 3.18
C SER A 69 -8.51 -8.11 3.54
N ILE A 70 -8.15 -7.30 4.53
CA ILE A 70 -6.78 -7.11 5.00
C ILE A 70 -6.71 -7.43 6.49
N GLY A 71 -5.78 -8.31 6.88
CA GLY A 71 -5.58 -8.76 8.24
C GLY A 71 -4.92 -7.74 9.15
N GLU A 72 -4.81 -8.09 10.42
CA GLU A 72 -4.25 -7.22 11.46
C GLU A 72 -2.78 -6.85 11.19
N LYS A 73 -2.40 -5.61 11.50
CA LYS A 73 -1.03 -5.06 11.37
C LYS A 73 -0.44 -5.17 9.95
N SER A 74 -1.27 -5.49 8.96
CA SER A 74 -0.84 -5.47 7.56
C SER A 74 -0.81 -4.05 7.02
N SER A 75 0.08 -3.80 6.05
CA SER A 75 0.28 -2.46 5.49
C SER A 75 0.18 -2.45 3.97
N VAL A 76 -0.46 -1.40 3.44
CA VAL A 76 -0.58 -1.13 2.01
C VAL A 76 0.05 0.23 1.73
N TRP A 77 1.11 0.23 0.94
CA TRP A 77 1.98 1.38 0.78
C TRP A 77 1.57 2.30 -0.38
N TYR A 78 2.33 3.36 -0.58
CA TYR A 78 1.97 4.46 -1.47
C TYR A 78 1.83 4.01 -2.92
N GLY A 79 0.73 4.42 -3.55
CA GLY A 79 0.42 4.09 -4.94
C GLY A 79 0.02 2.64 -5.21
N ALA A 80 -0.02 1.77 -4.20
CA ALA A 80 -0.46 0.39 -4.39
C ALA A 80 -1.95 0.32 -4.75
N VAL A 81 -2.31 -0.63 -5.64
CA VAL A 81 -3.68 -0.83 -6.12
C VAL A 81 -4.13 -2.27 -5.85
N LEU A 82 -5.11 -2.42 -5.01
CA LEU A 82 -5.77 -3.69 -4.69
C LEU A 82 -7.21 -3.64 -5.25
N ARG A 83 -7.47 -4.35 -6.33
CA ARG A 83 -8.77 -4.26 -7.03
C ARG A 83 -9.50 -5.60 -7.07
N GLY A 84 -10.40 -5.78 -6.10
CA GLY A 84 -11.28 -6.93 -5.96
C GLY A 84 -12.67 -6.67 -6.56
N ASP A 85 -12.75 -6.39 -7.86
CA ASP A 85 -13.98 -6.03 -8.57
C ASP A 85 -14.77 -7.25 -9.07
N VAL A 86 -14.10 -8.22 -9.67
CA VAL A 86 -14.74 -9.42 -10.26
C VAL A 86 -14.60 -10.68 -9.40
N ASN A 87 -13.69 -10.65 -8.41
CA ASN A 87 -13.48 -11.70 -7.42
C ASN A 87 -12.90 -11.08 -6.15
N SER A 88 -12.45 -11.90 -5.20
CA SER A 88 -11.96 -11.44 -3.91
C SER A 88 -10.44 -11.41 -3.78
N ILE A 89 -9.94 -10.42 -3.04
CA ILE A 89 -8.56 -10.38 -2.54
C ILE A 89 -8.60 -10.63 -1.04
N ARG A 90 -7.78 -11.56 -0.55
CA ARG A 90 -7.64 -11.86 0.88
C ARG A 90 -6.18 -11.73 1.25
N ILE A 91 -5.89 -10.90 2.24
CA ILE A 91 -4.55 -10.64 2.76
C ILE A 91 -4.56 -10.96 4.24
N GLY A 92 -3.64 -11.77 4.68
CA GLY A 92 -3.45 -12.19 6.07
C GLY A 92 -2.92 -11.09 6.97
N ALA A 93 -2.51 -11.46 8.17
CA ALA A 93 -1.97 -10.56 9.19
C ALA A 93 -0.46 -10.28 8.98
N GLN A 94 0.01 -9.11 9.43
CA GLN A 94 1.43 -8.70 9.36
C GLN A 94 2.04 -8.79 7.94
N THR A 95 1.21 -8.67 6.90
CA THR A 95 1.62 -8.73 5.50
C THR A 95 1.78 -7.30 4.96
N ASN A 96 2.88 -7.05 4.24
CA ASN A 96 3.12 -5.75 3.65
C ASN A 96 3.06 -5.79 2.11
N ILE A 97 2.27 -4.87 1.55
CA ILE A 97 2.12 -4.66 0.11
C ILE A 97 2.78 -3.34 -0.22
N GLN A 98 3.99 -3.38 -0.76
CA GLN A 98 4.84 -2.20 -0.91
C GLN A 98 4.41 -1.30 -2.07
N ASP A 99 5.11 -0.17 -2.21
CA ASP A 99 4.72 0.92 -3.10
C ASP A 99 4.50 0.48 -4.54
N ASN A 100 3.45 1.04 -5.18
CA ASN A 100 3.08 0.81 -6.57
C ASN A 100 2.79 -0.66 -6.93
N THR A 101 2.64 -1.55 -5.96
CA THR A 101 2.25 -2.95 -6.21
C THR A 101 0.81 -3.02 -6.71
N VAL A 102 0.56 -3.85 -7.70
CA VAL A 102 -0.78 -4.09 -8.25
C VAL A 102 -1.24 -5.51 -7.91
N ILE A 103 -2.37 -5.61 -7.21
CA ILE A 103 -3.03 -6.89 -6.92
C ILE A 103 -4.40 -6.89 -7.55
N HIS A 104 -4.63 -7.86 -8.42
CA HIS A 104 -5.90 -8.04 -9.10
C HIS A 104 -6.34 -9.51 -9.10
N VAL A 105 -7.51 -9.76 -9.63
CA VAL A 105 -8.21 -11.04 -9.61
C VAL A 105 -8.78 -11.35 -10.98
N ALA A 106 -9.02 -12.62 -11.28
CA ALA A 106 -9.83 -13.01 -12.40
C ALA A 106 -11.19 -13.53 -11.93
N LYS A 107 -12.22 -13.38 -12.75
CA LYS A 107 -13.53 -13.96 -12.44
C LYS A 107 -13.44 -15.47 -12.31
N THR A 108 -12.82 -16.09 -13.32
CA THR A 108 -12.53 -17.52 -13.37
C THR A 108 -11.21 -17.75 -14.12
N ASN A 109 -10.56 -18.87 -13.85
CA ASN A 109 -9.48 -19.36 -14.69
C ASN A 109 -10.01 -19.96 -16.02
N VAL A 110 -9.11 -20.44 -16.88
CA VAL A 110 -9.45 -21.08 -18.17
C VAL A 110 -10.38 -22.29 -18.00
N GLY A 111 -10.32 -22.96 -16.84
CA GLY A 111 -11.19 -24.09 -16.49
C GLY A 111 -12.55 -23.70 -15.88
N GLY A 112 -12.88 -22.40 -15.81
CA GLY A 112 -14.14 -21.92 -15.24
C GLY A 112 -14.18 -21.90 -13.70
N VAL A 113 -13.07 -22.17 -13.02
CA VAL A 113 -12.96 -22.13 -11.56
C VAL A 113 -12.68 -20.70 -11.10
N ALA A 114 -13.31 -20.27 -10.01
CA ALA A 114 -13.08 -18.95 -9.41
C ALA A 114 -11.57 -18.72 -9.15
N ALA A 115 -11.11 -17.53 -9.49
CA ALA A 115 -9.69 -17.18 -9.44
C ALA A 115 -9.44 -15.92 -8.59
N PRO A 116 -9.58 -16.02 -7.24
CA PRO A 116 -9.23 -14.96 -6.31
C PRO A 116 -7.71 -14.78 -6.22
N THR A 117 -7.28 -13.71 -5.55
CA THR A 117 -5.91 -13.58 -5.06
C THR A 117 -5.87 -13.75 -3.56
N ILE A 118 -5.07 -14.70 -3.09
CA ILE A 118 -4.97 -15.05 -1.67
C ILE A 118 -3.50 -14.86 -1.24
N ILE A 119 -3.30 -14.05 -0.21
CA ILE A 119 -1.97 -13.77 0.36
C ILE A 119 -2.08 -14.07 1.85
N GLY A 120 -1.19 -14.91 2.34
CA GLY A 120 -1.13 -15.39 3.72
C GLY A 120 -0.62 -14.36 4.71
N ASP A 121 -0.26 -14.85 5.88
CA ASP A 121 0.29 -14.06 6.98
C ASP A 121 1.79 -13.83 6.79
N ARG A 122 2.30 -12.69 7.29
CA ARG A 122 3.74 -12.33 7.29
C ARG A 122 4.40 -12.40 5.92
N VAL A 123 3.64 -12.11 4.87
CA VAL A 123 4.15 -12.04 3.50
C VAL A 123 4.71 -10.65 3.22
N THR A 124 5.88 -10.61 2.60
CA THR A 124 6.42 -9.37 2.02
C THR A 124 6.22 -9.37 0.51
N VAL A 125 5.49 -8.37 0.01
CA VAL A 125 5.35 -8.12 -1.44
C VAL A 125 6.09 -6.83 -1.78
N GLY A 126 7.21 -6.97 -2.47
CA GLY A 126 8.12 -5.87 -2.82
C GLY A 126 7.52 -4.84 -3.77
N HIS A 127 8.13 -3.66 -3.79
CA HIS A 127 7.71 -2.53 -4.63
C HIS A 127 7.51 -2.91 -6.10
N ASN A 128 6.50 -2.33 -6.75
CA ASN A 128 6.17 -2.53 -8.16
C ASN A 128 5.87 -3.99 -8.55
N ALA A 129 5.59 -4.89 -7.62
CA ALA A 129 5.20 -6.26 -7.93
C ALA A 129 3.78 -6.31 -8.52
N ILE A 130 3.50 -7.35 -9.33
CA ILE A 130 2.17 -7.61 -9.90
C ILE A 130 1.74 -9.00 -9.48
N LEU A 131 0.61 -9.10 -8.78
CA LEU A 131 0.01 -10.36 -8.37
C LEU A 131 -1.40 -10.45 -9.00
N HIS A 132 -1.63 -11.50 -9.78
CA HIS A 132 -2.91 -11.66 -10.47
C HIS A 132 -3.43 -13.07 -10.28
N ALA A 133 -4.61 -13.20 -9.65
CA ALA A 133 -5.34 -14.47 -9.51
C ALA A 133 -4.46 -15.64 -9.01
N CYS A 134 -3.61 -15.40 -8.02
CA CYS A 134 -2.59 -16.33 -7.51
C CYS A 134 -2.72 -16.55 -6.00
N THR A 135 -1.99 -17.51 -5.48
CA THR A 135 -1.89 -17.79 -4.05
C THR A 135 -0.47 -17.63 -3.57
N VAL A 136 -0.26 -16.80 -2.56
CA VAL A 136 1.01 -16.64 -1.85
C VAL A 136 0.77 -17.03 -0.41
N LYS A 137 1.43 -18.07 0.06
CA LYS A 137 1.25 -18.61 1.42
C LYS A 137 2.10 -17.87 2.44
N ASP A 138 1.90 -18.22 3.72
CA ASP A 138 2.54 -17.55 4.86
C ASP A 138 4.07 -17.49 4.73
N ASP A 139 4.66 -16.44 5.29
CA ASP A 139 6.11 -16.24 5.36
C ASP A 139 6.83 -16.18 4.00
N ALA A 140 6.09 -16.11 2.88
CA ALA A 140 6.68 -16.00 1.55
C ALA A 140 7.20 -14.58 1.26
N PHE A 141 8.18 -14.48 0.37
CA PHE A 141 8.78 -13.22 -0.03
C PHE A 141 8.70 -13.04 -1.55
N ILE A 142 8.04 -12.00 -1.99
CA ILE A 142 7.95 -11.60 -3.40
C ILE A 142 8.85 -10.39 -3.63
N GLY A 143 9.88 -10.57 -4.44
CA GLY A 143 10.86 -9.52 -4.74
C GLY A 143 10.26 -8.35 -5.52
N MET A 144 10.93 -7.20 -5.46
CA MET A 144 10.54 -5.98 -6.17
C MET A 144 10.37 -6.22 -7.67
N GLY A 145 9.29 -5.70 -8.26
CA GLY A 145 9.01 -5.83 -9.70
C GLY A 145 8.71 -7.25 -10.18
N ALA A 146 8.58 -8.22 -9.28
CA ALA A 146 8.21 -9.58 -9.67
C ALA A 146 6.74 -9.64 -10.12
N THR A 147 6.44 -10.56 -11.05
CA THR A 147 5.08 -10.82 -11.53
C THR A 147 4.70 -12.25 -11.19
N VAL A 148 3.57 -12.43 -10.50
CA VAL A 148 3.01 -13.75 -10.18
C VAL A 148 1.64 -13.86 -10.85
N MET A 149 1.53 -14.81 -11.79
CA MET A 149 0.38 -14.92 -12.69
C MET A 149 -0.66 -15.94 -12.21
N ASP A 150 -1.74 -16.01 -12.95
CA ASP A 150 -2.96 -16.78 -12.66
C ASP A 150 -2.71 -18.22 -12.24
N GLY A 151 -3.28 -18.61 -11.12
CA GLY A 151 -3.18 -19.97 -10.61
C GLY A 151 -1.78 -20.38 -10.11
N ALA A 152 -0.81 -19.47 -10.14
CA ALA A 152 0.50 -19.74 -9.53
C ALA A 152 0.37 -19.80 -8.00
N VAL A 153 1.18 -20.67 -7.40
CA VAL A 153 1.23 -20.85 -5.95
C VAL A 153 2.66 -20.65 -5.47
N VAL A 154 2.85 -19.68 -4.59
CA VAL A 154 4.12 -19.50 -3.87
C VAL A 154 3.91 -20.10 -2.49
N GLU A 155 4.59 -21.22 -2.21
CA GLU A 155 4.43 -21.96 -0.96
C GLU A 155 5.02 -21.21 0.24
N SER A 156 4.64 -21.62 1.46
CA SER A 156 5.09 -20.98 2.69
C SER A 156 6.60 -20.92 2.78
N GLY A 157 7.14 -19.75 3.14
CA GLY A 157 8.59 -19.53 3.27
C GLY A 157 9.36 -19.70 1.96
N ALA A 158 8.71 -19.59 0.80
CA ALA A 158 9.38 -19.54 -0.49
C ALA A 158 9.73 -18.11 -0.88
N MET A 159 10.69 -17.94 -1.77
CA MET A 159 11.14 -16.62 -2.25
C MET A 159 11.12 -16.54 -3.78
N VAL A 160 10.51 -15.48 -4.28
CA VAL A 160 10.55 -15.07 -5.69
C VAL A 160 11.49 -13.88 -5.80
N ALA A 161 12.53 -13.99 -6.60
CA ALA A 161 13.54 -12.94 -6.78
C ALA A 161 12.94 -11.69 -7.43
N ALA A 162 13.61 -10.55 -7.24
CA ALA A 162 13.24 -9.29 -7.88
C ALA A 162 13.19 -9.43 -9.41
N GLY A 163 12.16 -8.84 -10.04
CA GLY A 163 11.96 -8.89 -11.50
C GLY A 163 11.62 -10.26 -12.08
N ALA A 164 11.40 -11.28 -11.25
CA ALA A 164 11.07 -12.62 -11.76
C ALA A 164 9.63 -12.70 -12.26
N LEU A 165 9.39 -13.54 -13.26
CA LEU A 165 8.07 -13.83 -13.84
C LEU A 165 7.65 -15.26 -13.51
N VAL A 166 6.80 -15.45 -12.52
CA VAL A 166 6.17 -16.72 -12.18
C VAL A 166 4.96 -16.93 -13.11
N THR A 167 5.10 -17.86 -14.05
CA THR A 167 4.10 -18.11 -15.09
C THR A 167 2.85 -18.81 -14.53
N PRO A 168 1.72 -18.79 -15.27
CA PRO A 168 0.48 -19.38 -14.79
C PRO A 168 0.61 -20.82 -14.34
N GLY A 169 -0.04 -21.15 -13.22
CA GLY A 169 -0.07 -22.52 -12.67
C GLY A 169 1.25 -23.04 -12.12
N THR A 170 2.31 -22.21 -12.08
CA THR A 170 3.61 -22.60 -11.52
C THR A 170 3.53 -22.68 -9.99
N VAL A 171 4.14 -23.72 -9.43
CA VAL A 171 4.30 -23.86 -7.97
C VAL A 171 5.75 -23.56 -7.61
N VAL A 172 5.96 -22.59 -6.72
CA VAL A 172 7.25 -22.26 -6.10
C VAL A 172 7.31 -22.96 -4.74
N PRO A 173 8.10 -24.04 -4.57
CA PRO A 173 8.09 -24.84 -3.36
C PRO A 173 8.70 -24.11 -2.14
N THR A 174 8.30 -24.55 -0.95
CA THR A 174 8.82 -24.07 0.35
C THR A 174 10.35 -24.09 0.39
N GLY A 175 10.93 -23.02 0.91
CA GLY A 175 12.37 -22.88 1.14
C GLY A 175 13.21 -22.71 -0.12
N GLN A 176 12.59 -22.54 -1.28
CA GLN A 176 13.28 -22.34 -2.54
C GLN A 176 13.29 -20.87 -2.99
N LEU A 177 14.38 -20.47 -3.62
CA LEU A 177 14.51 -19.21 -4.35
C LEU A 177 14.35 -19.48 -5.84
N TRP A 178 13.37 -18.80 -6.46
CA TRP A 178 13.10 -18.84 -7.90
C TRP A 178 13.38 -17.48 -8.54
N ALA A 179 14.02 -17.48 -9.71
CA ALA A 179 14.45 -16.27 -10.39
C ALA A 179 14.32 -16.37 -11.91
N GLY A 180 14.34 -15.22 -12.60
CA GLY A 180 14.31 -15.12 -14.06
C GLY A 180 12.91 -14.90 -14.64
N ALA A 181 12.84 -14.73 -15.97
CA ALA A 181 11.62 -14.58 -16.74
C ALA A 181 11.65 -15.50 -17.99
N PRO A 182 11.00 -16.67 -17.95
CA PRO A 182 10.18 -17.22 -16.87
C PRO A 182 11.02 -17.65 -15.64
N ALA A 183 10.42 -17.54 -14.45
CA ALA A 183 11.06 -17.94 -13.20
C ALA A 183 11.35 -19.44 -13.18
N LYS A 184 12.53 -19.79 -12.73
CA LYS A 184 13.00 -21.18 -12.55
C LYS A 184 13.65 -21.33 -11.18
N PHE A 185 13.69 -22.55 -10.68
CA PHE A 185 14.47 -22.87 -9.49
C PHE A 185 15.91 -22.40 -9.65
N MET A 186 16.36 -21.58 -8.73
CA MET A 186 17.73 -21.08 -8.72
C MET A 186 18.58 -21.86 -7.70
N ARG A 187 18.09 -21.96 -6.48
CA ARG A 187 18.72 -22.69 -5.36
C ARG A 187 17.80 -22.77 -4.13
N GLU A 188 18.18 -23.56 -3.18
CA GLU A 188 17.59 -23.49 -1.83
C GLU A 188 17.95 -22.16 -1.17
N MET A 189 17.03 -21.66 -0.35
CA MET A 189 17.26 -20.46 0.46
C MET A 189 18.25 -20.74 1.59
N THR A 190 19.12 -19.75 1.86
CA THR A 190 20.01 -19.81 3.04
C THR A 190 19.23 -19.60 4.34
N ALA A 191 19.88 -19.86 5.49
CA ALA A 191 19.26 -19.64 6.79
C ALA A 191 18.95 -18.15 7.02
N GLU A 192 19.84 -17.27 6.54
CA GLU A 192 19.68 -15.82 6.63
C GLU A 192 18.51 -15.32 5.79
N GLU A 193 18.31 -15.87 4.58
CA GLU A 193 17.18 -15.53 3.72
C GLU A 193 15.84 -15.99 4.34
N LYS A 194 15.80 -17.17 4.94
CA LYS A 194 14.63 -17.66 5.68
C LYS A 194 14.31 -16.77 6.90
N ALA A 195 15.32 -16.30 7.61
CA ALA A 195 15.13 -15.35 8.70
C ALA A 195 14.65 -13.99 8.19
N LEU A 196 15.18 -13.54 7.05
CA LEU A 196 14.80 -12.25 6.42
C LEU A 196 13.30 -12.20 6.08
N THR A 197 12.68 -13.28 5.62
CA THR A 197 11.25 -13.26 5.29
C THR A 197 10.40 -12.86 6.48
N VAL A 198 10.69 -13.43 7.66
CA VAL A 198 9.97 -13.11 8.91
C VAL A 198 10.31 -11.71 9.41
N THR A 199 11.60 -11.39 9.54
CA THR A 199 12.07 -10.09 10.05
C THR A 199 11.59 -8.93 9.18
N SER A 200 11.52 -9.11 7.86
CA SER A 200 10.98 -8.11 6.95
C SER A 200 9.52 -7.79 7.26
N ALA A 201 8.70 -8.80 7.46
CA ALA A 201 7.28 -8.60 7.77
C ALA A 201 7.08 -7.87 9.11
N GLU A 202 7.84 -8.23 10.14
CA GLU A 202 7.82 -7.59 11.45
C GLU A 202 8.24 -6.10 11.35
N THR A 203 9.37 -5.85 10.69
CA THR A 203 9.89 -4.49 10.48
C THR A 203 8.87 -3.62 9.74
N TYR A 204 8.23 -4.14 8.68
CA TYR A 204 7.22 -3.38 7.95
C TYR A 204 5.94 -3.14 8.75
N ALA A 205 5.59 -4.00 9.70
CA ALA A 205 4.49 -3.75 10.63
C ALA A 205 4.80 -2.57 11.56
N GLU A 206 6.04 -2.47 12.06
CA GLU A 206 6.50 -1.36 12.91
C GLU A 206 6.59 -0.05 12.11
N VAL A 207 7.25 -0.07 10.95
CA VAL A 207 7.37 1.11 10.07
C VAL A 207 5.99 1.58 9.60
N GLY A 208 5.08 0.66 9.31
CA GLY A 208 3.69 0.97 8.99
C GLY A 208 2.98 1.75 10.08
N ALA A 209 3.19 1.40 11.36
CA ALA A 209 2.63 2.14 12.48
C ALA A 209 3.18 3.57 12.57
N VAL A 210 4.47 3.79 12.28
CA VAL A 210 5.08 5.12 12.22
C VAL A 210 4.45 5.95 11.10
N HIS A 211 4.28 5.37 9.91
CA HIS A 211 3.64 6.06 8.77
C HIS A 211 2.16 6.36 9.05
N ALA A 212 1.44 5.46 9.74
CA ALA A 212 0.06 5.71 10.14
C ALA A 212 -0.02 6.93 11.07
N ALA A 213 0.81 7.00 12.10
CA ALA A 213 0.86 8.13 13.03
C ALA A 213 1.22 9.44 12.34
N GLU A 214 2.17 9.42 11.40
CA GLU A 214 2.58 10.61 10.65
C GLU A 214 1.48 11.13 9.72
N ASN A 215 0.73 10.21 9.07
CA ASN A 215 -0.38 10.58 8.20
C ASN A 215 -1.65 11.03 8.94
N ASP A 216 -1.77 10.71 10.24
CA ASP A 216 -2.94 11.08 11.07
C ASP A 216 -2.76 12.44 11.78
N LYS A 217 -1.59 13.08 11.62
CA LYS A 217 -1.32 14.40 12.19
C LYS A 217 -2.30 15.44 11.70
N SER A 218 -2.79 16.28 12.65
CA SER A 218 -3.60 17.45 12.33
C SER A 218 -2.79 18.54 11.61
N PHE A 219 -3.49 19.50 11.00
CA PHE A 219 -2.82 20.65 10.39
C PHE A 219 -1.98 21.43 11.40
N GLU A 220 -2.48 21.61 12.63
CA GLU A 220 -1.79 22.31 13.71
C GLU A 220 -0.49 21.61 14.11
N GLU A 221 -0.50 20.27 14.21
CA GLU A 221 0.69 19.48 14.51
C GLU A 221 1.73 19.59 13.39
N LEU A 222 1.31 19.55 12.13
CA LEU A 222 2.19 19.71 10.98
C LEU A 222 2.84 21.11 10.96
N GLU A 223 2.09 22.17 11.26
CA GLU A 223 2.63 23.54 11.34
C GLU A 223 3.58 23.70 12.53
N TYR A 224 3.26 23.07 13.67
CA TYR A 224 4.16 23.03 14.83
C TYR A 224 5.49 22.33 14.49
N ASP A 225 5.44 21.17 13.84
CA ASP A 225 6.63 20.43 13.43
C ASP A 225 7.51 21.24 12.44
N LYS A 226 6.88 21.95 11.49
CA LYS A 226 7.59 22.85 10.57
C LYS A 226 8.28 23.98 11.33
N ALA A 227 7.58 24.59 12.28
CA ALA A 227 8.14 25.68 13.10
C ALA A 227 9.29 25.18 13.98
N ALA A 228 9.16 24.01 14.60
CA ALA A 228 10.17 23.39 15.43
C ALA A 228 11.45 23.07 14.62
N ARG A 229 11.30 22.48 13.42
CA ARG A 229 12.42 22.18 12.49
C ARG A 229 13.11 23.47 12.03
N ARG A 230 12.35 24.52 11.74
CA ARG A 230 12.91 25.82 11.38
C ARG A 230 13.73 26.43 12.51
N MET A 231 13.19 26.42 13.74
CA MET A 231 13.90 26.93 14.91
C MET A 231 15.16 26.12 15.23
N ALA A 232 15.12 24.80 15.09
CA ALA A 232 16.30 23.96 15.26
C ALA A 232 17.39 24.29 14.23
N ARG A 233 17.02 24.46 12.96
CA ARG A 233 17.94 24.85 11.89
C ARG A 233 18.56 26.24 12.09
N GLU A 234 17.78 27.20 12.62
CA GLU A 234 18.28 28.55 12.92
C GLU A 234 19.27 28.56 14.09
N ARG A 235 19.12 27.63 15.06
CA ARG A 235 19.99 27.49 16.24
C ARG A 235 21.24 26.67 15.95
N ASP A 236 21.14 25.68 15.09
CA ASP A 236 22.21 24.77 14.75
C ASP A 236 22.29 24.62 13.22
N PRO A 237 23.28 25.28 12.56
CA PRO A 237 23.45 25.19 11.11
C PRO A 237 23.77 23.77 10.60
N ASP A 238 24.24 22.88 11.49
CA ASP A 238 24.50 21.48 11.15
C ASP A 238 23.28 20.57 11.27
N TYR A 239 22.14 21.11 11.74
CA TYR A 239 20.89 20.36 11.84
C TYR A 239 20.33 20.03 10.45
N ASP A 240 20.16 18.75 10.16
CA ASP A 240 19.49 18.29 8.95
C ASP A 240 17.98 18.22 9.16
N SER A 241 17.26 19.19 8.59
CA SER A 241 15.80 19.31 8.75
C SER A 241 15.02 18.17 8.08
N HIS A 242 15.64 17.38 7.20
CA HIS A 242 15.02 16.24 6.56
C HIS A 242 15.14 14.96 7.39
N LEU A 243 16.29 14.79 8.04
CA LEU A 243 16.59 13.61 8.83
C LEU A 243 16.37 13.80 10.32
N GLY A 244 16.26 15.04 10.80
CA GLY A 244 16.21 15.35 12.22
C GLY A 244 17.53 15.05 12.96
N ILE A 245 18.64 14.97 12.24
CA ILE A 245 19.96 14.58 12.73
C ILE A 245 20.92 15.76 12.58
N GLU A 246 21.73 16.02 13.61
CA GLU A 246 22.84 16.97 13.52
C GLU A 246 23.96 16.40 12.64
N ARG A 247 24.37 17.10 11.59
CA ARG A 247 25.39 16.64 10.65
C ARG A 247 26.74 16.39 11.30
N SER A 248 27.08 17.15 12.35
CA SER A 248 28.31 16.97 13.13
C SER A 248 28.42 15.59 13.82
N GLN A 249 27.32 14.88 14.00
CA GLN A 249 27.29 13.55 14.59
C GLN A 249 27.45 12.43 13.55
N VAL A 250 27.31 12.74 12.27
CA VAL A 250 27.51 11.77 11.19
C VAL A 250 29.00 11.73 10.86
N LYS A 251 29.78 10.98 11.63
CA LYS A 251 31.12 10.58 11.20
C LYS A 251 30.99 9.65 10.02
N VAL A 252 31.20 10.15 8.81
CA VAL A 252 31.39 9.32 7.62
C VAL A 252 32.64 8.49 7.88
N GLN A 253 32.48 7.23 8.23
CA GLN A 253 33.58 6.27 8.14
C GLN A 253 33.80 6.01 6.66
N VAL A 254 34.88 6.60 6.12
CA VAL A 254 35.40 6.35 4.78
C VAL A 254 36.10 4.99 4.77
#